data_5989a84c64e5c573bbcc7d5de226a806
#
_entry.id   5989a84c64e5c573bbcc7d5de226a806
#
_cell.length_a   1.000
_cell.length_b   1.000
_cell.length_c   1.000
_cell.angle_alpha   90.00
_cell.angle_beta   90.00
_cell.angle_gamma   90.00
#
_symmetry.space_group_name_H-M   'P 1'
#
loop_
_entity.id
_entity.type
_entity.pdbx_description
1 polymer ?
#
loop_
_entity_poly.entity_id
_entity_poly.type
_entity_poly.pdbx_seq_one_letter_code
_entity_poly.pdbx_strand_id
1 'polypeptide(L)'
;MRIIILTLISIITLSSDLNSITHTLDSKQSKGVKIGDKAPEISQPGIDGKEINLSSLKGQIVLIDFWASWCGPCRRENPNVVRAYKKYNKAKFKEAKGFEVFSVSLDNNQGAWAKAINQDGLIWKYHVSDLKKWRSEAAQLYGVGSIPSSFLIDGNGVVIAKNLRGNQIDLQLDKLIKIL
;
A
#
# COMPACT_ATOMS: atom_id res chain seq x y z
N MET A 1 -76.50 37.13 32.84
CA MET A 1 -76.09 36.51 31.53
C MET A 1 -74.57 36.52 31.50
N ARG A 2 -73.94 35.40 31.92
CA ARG A 2 -72.48 35.32 32.07
C ARG A 2 -71.93 34.59 30.81
N ILE A 3 -71.09 35.29 30.03
CA ILE A 3 -70.41 34.76 28.89
C ILE A 3 -69.12 34.17 29.39
N ILE A 4 -68.96 32.84 29.26
CA ILE A 4 -67.70 32.13 29.53
C ILE A 4 -66.90 32.09 28.23
N ILE A 5 -65.78 32.79 28.21
CA ILE A 5 -64.82 32.73 27.10
C ILE A 5 -63.89 31.58 27.42
N LEU A 6 -63.98 30.50 26.61
CA LEU A 6 -63.05 29.38 26.60
C LEU A 6 -61.84 29.74 25.72
N THR A 7 -60.72 30.03 26.38
CA THR A 7 -59.43 30.13 25.68
C THR A 7 -58.84 28.76 25.43
N LEU A 8 -58.83 28.35 24.19
CA LEU A 8 -58.07 27.16 23.75
C LEU A 8 -56.59 27.51 23.76
N ILE A 9 -55.84 26.94 24.69
CA ILE A 9 -54.38 26.97 24.69
C ILE A 9 -53.93 25.80 23.76
N SER A 10 -53.47 26.17 22.58
CA SER A 10 -52.84 25.25 21.65
C SER A 10 -51.43 24.97 22.13
N ILE A 11 -51.19 23.78 22.67
CA ILE A 11 -49.87 23.27 23.02
C ILE A 11 -49.22 22.78 21.73
N ILE A 12 -48.35 23.59 21.14
CA ILE A 12 -47.47 23.19 20.08
C ILE A 12 -46.34 22.34 20.70
N THR A 13 -46.45 21.03 20.60
CA THR A 13 -45.34 20.12 20.92
C THR A 13 -44.30 20.19 19.80
N LEU A 14 -43.24 20.92 20.07
CA LEU A 14 -42.04 20.96 19.23
C LEU A 14 -41.31 19.63 19.42
N SER A 15 -41.65 18.63 18.59
CA SER A 15 -40.87 17.39 18.50
C SER A 15 -39.56 17.74 17.80
N SER A 16 -38.52 17.97 18.58
CA SER A 16 -37.15 18.04 18.13
C SER A 16 -36.69 16.65 17.70
N ASP A 17 -36.79 16.37 16.42
CA ASP A 17 -36.11 15.26 15.80
C ASP A 17 -34.58 15.50 15.89
N LEU A 18 -34.01 15.09 17.01
CA LEU A 18 -32.56 14.87 17.16
C LEU A 18 -32.20 13.67 16.32
N ASN A 19 -32.10 13.88 15.02
CA ASN A 19 -31.44 12.95 14.12
C ASN A 19 -29.97 12.93 14.53
N SER A 20 -29.66 12.09 15.50
CA SER A 20 -28.29 11.73 15.85
C SER A 20 -27.65 11.14 14.63
N ILE A 21 -26.92 11.97 13.90
CA ILE A 21 -25.94 11.53 12.92
C ILE A 21 -24.85 10.83 13.74
N THR A 22 -25.08 9.56 14.04
CA THR A 22 -24.03 8.66 14.47
C THR A 22 -23.12 8.47 13.25
N HIS A 23 -22.13 9.34 13.11
CA HIS A 23 -20.92 9.00 12.39
C HIS A 23 -20.33 7.81 13.15
N THR A 24 -20.73 6.62 12.77
CA THR A 24 -19.97 5.42 13.05
C THR A 24 -18.60 5.63 12.39
N LEU A 25 -17.65 6.12 13.18
CA LEU A 25 -16.23 5.94 12.91
C LEU A 25 -16.03 4.43 12.94
N ASP A 26 -16.27 3.81 11.77
CA ASP A 26 -15.86 2.45 11.53
C ASP A 26 -14.33 2.46 11.66
N SER A 27 -13.86 2.18 12.87
CA SER A 27 -12.47 1.87 13.13
C SER A 27 -12.21 0.56 12.41
N LYS A 28 -12.05 0.67 11.09
CA LYS A 28 -11.68 -0.42 10.21
C LYS A 28 -10.27 -0.84 10.64
N GLN A 29 -10.24 -1.67 11.68
CA GLN A 29 -9.05 -2.40 12.08
C GLN A 29 -8.57 -3.12 10.83
N SER A 30 -7.51 -2.61 10.21
CA SER A 30 -7.05 -3.07 8.91
C SER A 30 -6.70 -4.55 9.04
N LYS A 31 -7.56 -5.42 8.56
CA LYS A 31 -7.31 -6.87 8.47
C LYS A 31 -6.16 -7.19 7.49
N GLY A 32 -5.38 -6.15 7.12
CA GLY A 32 -4.36 -6.24 6.10
C GLY A 32 -4.93 -6.51 4.71
N VAL A 33 -4.15 -6.21 3.71
CA VAL A 33 -4.51 -6.38 2.29
C VAL A 33 -4.48 -7.86 1.91
N LYS A 34 -5.51 -8.33 1.19
CA LYS A 34 -5.66 -9.72 0.71
C LYS A 34 -5.48 -9.81 -0.80
N ILE A 35 -5.25 -11.03 -1.29
CA ILE A 35 -5.34 -11.31 -2.73
C ILE A 35 -6.77 -11.04 -3.20
N GLY A 36 -6.90 -10.34 -4.31
CA GLY A 36 -8.16 -9.84 -4.88
C GLY A 36 -8.54 -8.42 -4.44
N ASP A 37 -7.95 -7.88 -3.38
CA ASP A 37 -8.19 -6.51 -2.96
C ASP A 37 -7.48 -5.51 -3.90
N LYS A 38 -8.02 -4.31 -4.03
CA LYS A 38 -7.27 -3.17 -4.54
C LYS A 38 -6.16 -2.81 -3.56
N ALA A 39 -4.95 -2.67 -4.07
CA ALA A 39 -3.83 -2.16 -3.30
C ALA A 39 -4.11 -0.72 -2.87
N PRO A 40 -4.07 -0.43 -1.56
CA PRO A 40 -4.17 0.94 -1.07
C PRO A 40 -3.05 1.82 -1.63
N GLU A 41 -3.34 3.10 -1.83
CA GLU A 41 -2.32 4.07 -2.25
C GLU A 41 -1.20 4.16 -1.22
N ILE A 42 0.03 4.26 -1.72
CA ILE A 42 1.22 4.59 -0.93
C ILE A 42 1.78 5.88 -1.51
N SER A 43 1.84 6.92 -0.69
CA SER A 43 2.45 8.20 -1.02
C SER A 43 3.44 8.53 0.07
N GLN A 44 4.74 8.45 -0.23
CA GLN A 44 5.81 8.64 0.75
C GLN A 44 7.04 9.28 0.09
N PRO A 45 7.89 9.95 0.88
CA PRO A 45 9.13 10.52 0.37
C PRO A 45 10.10 9.47 -0.18
N GLY A 46 10.69 9.76 -1.31
CA GLY A 46 11.86 9.05 -1.84
C GLY A 46 13.17 9.47 -1.16
N ILE A 47 14.30 8.92 -1.65
CA ILE A 47 15.64 9.24 -1.13
C ILE A 47 15.98 10.74 -1.30
N ASP A 48 15.48 11.38 -2.33
CA ASP A 48 15.66 12.81 -2.59
C ASP A 48 14.64 13.72 -1.87
N GLY A 49 13.78 13.13 -1.03
CA GLY A 49 12.73 13.80 -0.29
C GLY A 49 11.48 14.14 -1.10
N LYS A 50 11.46 13.87 -2.40
CA LYS A 50 10.28 14.07 -3.23
C LYS A 50 9.27 12.96 -3.00
N GLU A 51 8.00 13.32 -2.99
CA GLU A 51 6.93 12.35 -2.87
C GLU A 51 6.83 11.44 -4.09
N ILE A 52 6.69 10.14 -3.84
CA ILE A 52 6.52 9.11 -4.84
C ILE A 52 5.23 8.35 -4.53
N ASN A 53 4.36 8.28 -5.53
CA ASN A 53 3.04 7.66 -5.43
C ASN A 53 3.01 6.30 -6.13
N LEU A 54 2.44 5.29 -5.50
CA LEU A 54 2.23 3.97 -6.10
C LEU A 54 1.37 4.07 -7.37
N SER A 55 0.36 4.96 -7.36
CA SER A 55 -0.52 5.21 -8.49
C SER A 55 0.20 5.72 -9.75
N SER A 56 1.42 6.26 -9.64
CA SER A 56 2.26 6.63 -10.79
C SER A 56 2.64 5.42 -11.67
N LEU A 57 2.53 4.21 -11.12
CA LEU A 57 2.82 2.95 -11.80
C LEU A 57 1.58 2.26 -12.38
N LYS A 58 0.44 2.95 -12.42
CA LYS A 58 -0.81 2.40 -12.97
C LYS A 58 -0.61 1.87 -14.40
N GLY A 59 -1.09 0.67 -14.62
CA GLY A 59 -0.95 -0.05 -15.89
C GLY A 59 0.29 -0.97 -15.92
N GLN A 60 1.13 -0.98 -14.89
CA GLN A 60 2.24 -1.92 -14.74
C GLN A 60 1.90 -3.01 -13.72
N ILE A 61 2.53 -4.17 -13.86
CA ILE A 61 2.64 -5.13 -12.78
C ILE A 61 3.67 -4.57 -11.80
N VAL A 62 3.34 -4.49 -10.51
CA VAL A 62 4.23 -3.91 -9.50
C VAL A 62 4.46 -4.90 -8.35
N LEU A 63 5.72 -5.13 -8.04
CA LEU A 63 6.10 -5.79 -6.78
C LEU A 63 6.29 -4.72 -5.71
N ILE A 64 5.34 -4.61 -4.79
CA ILE A 64 5.47 -3.78 -3.59
C ILE A 64 6.26 -4.61 -2.58
N ASP A 65 7.47 -4.14 -2.21
CA ASP A 65 8.39 -4.86 -1.34
C ASP A 65 8.65 -4.09 -0.05
N PHE A 66 8.25 -4.66 1.09
CA PHE A 66 8.49 -4.10 2.41
C PHE A 66 9.75 -4.71 3.01
N TRP A 67 10.74 -3.87 3.29
CA TRP A 67 12.06 -4.26 3.75
C TRP A 67 12.70 -3.23 4.69
N ALA A 68 13.95 -3.46 5.10
CA ALA A 68 14.75 -2.44 5.78
C ALA A 68 16.24 -2.77 5.69
N SER A 69 17.10 -1.75 5.83
CA SER A 69 18.57 -1.91 5.81
C SER A 69 19.08 -2.81 6.93
N TRP A 70 18.41 -2.80 8.07
CA TRP A 70 18.74 -3.61 9.25
C TRP A 70 18.14 -5.03 9.24
N CYS A 71 17.29 -5.34 8.24
CA CYS A 71 16.62 -6.64 8.12
C CYS A 71 17.52 -7.64 7.39
N GLY A 72 18.23 -8.48 8.13
CA GLY A 72 19.12 -9.49 7.55
C GLY A 72 18.44 -10.44 6.55
N PRO A 73 17.24 -11.01 6.84
CA PRO A 73 16.49 -11.81 5.85
C PRO A 73 16.12 -11.03 4.59
N CYS A 74 15.74 -9.74 4.69
CA CYS A 74 15.44 -8.88 3.55
C CYS A 74 16.67 -8.71 2.66
N ARG A 75 17.82 -8.42 3.27
CA ARG A 75 19.10 -8.24 2.57
C ARG A 75 19.50 -9.52 1.80
N ARG A 76 19.17 -10.71 2.33
CA ARG A 76 19.38 -11.99 1.61
C ARG A 76 18.39 -12.20 0.49
N GLU A 77 17.18 -11.65 0.57
CA GLU A 77 16.17 -11.71 -0.49
C GLU A 77 16.40 -10.71 -1.64
N ASN A 78 16.99 -9.55 -1.35
CA ASN A 78 17.24 -8.48 -2.33
C ASN A 78 17.90 -8.97 -3.64
N PRO A 79 18.88 -9.86 -3.65
CA PRO A 79 19.44 -10.41 -4.90
C PRO A 79 18.40 -11.11 -5.79
N ASN A 80 17.38 -11.75 -5.20
CA ASN A 80 16.29 -12.38 -5.96
C ASN A 80 15.38 -11.33 -6.61
N VAL A 81 15.08 -10.24 -5.87
CA VAL A 81 14.32 -9.11 -6.43
C VAL A 81 15.08 -8.43 -7.57
N VAL A 82 16.39 -8.20 -7.38
CA VAL A 82 17.27 -7.63 -8.42
C VAL A 82 17.31 -8.51 -9.67
N ARG A 83 17.44 -9.84 -9.49
CA ARG A 83 17.41 -10.80 -10.60
C ARG A 83 16.07 -10.70 -11.36
N ALA A 84 14.95 -10.75 -10.65
CA ALA A 84 13.63 -10.64 -11.26
C ALA A 84 13.46 -9.30 -11.98
N TYR A 85 13.86 -8.18 -11.35
CA TYR A 85 13.80 -6.88 -11.99
C TYR A 85 14.60 -6.84 -13.30
N LYS A 86 15.86 -7.30 -13.30
CA LYS A 86 16.71 -7.35 -14.50
C LYS A 86 16.10 -8.20 -15.62
N LYS A 87 15.43 -9.31 -15.27
CA LYS A 87 14.80 -10.21 -16.24
C LYS A 87 13.54 -9.61 -16.83
N TYR A 88 12.69 -8.96 -16.02
CA TYR A 88 11.33 -8.63 -16.43
C TYR A 88 11.04 -7.14 -16.67
N ASN A 89 11.92 -6.22 -16.30
CA ASN A 89 11.67 -4.78 -16.46
C ASN A 89 11.46 -4.31 -17.91
N LYS A 90 11.95 -5.09 -18.90
CA LYS A 90 11.78 -4.84 -20.33
C LYS A 90 10.81 -5.84 -21.00
N ALA A 91 10.28 -6.78 -20.25
CA ALA A 91 9.39 -7.81 -20.77
C ALA A 91 8.03 -7.22 -21.17
N LYS A 92 7.38 -7.86 -22.14
CA LYS A 92 6.02 -7.52 -22.54
C LYS A 92 5.04 -8.45 -21.84
N PHE A 93 4.06 -7.88 -21.18
CA PHE A 93 3.02 -8.60 -20.47
C PHE A 93 1.71 -8.64 -21.25
N LYS A 94 0.84 -9.61 -20.96
CA LYS A 94 -0.43 -9.81 -21.65
C LYS A 94 -1.39 -8.64 -21.42
N GLU A 95 -1.47 -8.16 -20.16
CA GLU A 95 -2.45 -7.18 -19.70
C GLU A 95 -1.82 -5.99 -18.95
N ALA A 96 -0.50 -5.79 -19.12
CA ALA A 96 0.19 -4.69 -18.47
C ALA A 96 1.30 -4.11 -19.35
N LYS A 97 1.64 -2.84 -19.10
CA LYS A 97 2.66 -2.09 -19.86
C LYS A 97 4.09 -2.50 -19.55
N GLY A 98 4.33 -3.18 -18.42
CA GLY A 98 5.65 -3.58 -17.95
C GLY A 98 5.62 -4.10 -16.53
N PHE A 99 6.81 -4.29 -15.95
CA PHE A 99 7.02 -4.69 -14.57
C PHE A 99 7.91 -3.67 -13.85
N GLU A 100 7.55 -3.35 -12.60
CA GLU A 100 8.30 -2.45 -11.76
C GLU A 100 8.36 -2.94 -10.31
N VAL A 101 9.32 -2.45 -9.54
CA VAL A 101 9.44 -2.68 -8.10
C VAL A 101 9.21 -1.36 -7.36
N PHE A 102 8.35 -1.40 -6.34
CA PHE A 102 8.09 -0.28 -5.44
C PHE A 102 8.50 -0.69 -4.03
N SER A 103 9.67 -0.25 -3.60
CA SER A 103 10.25 -0.64 -2.31
C SER A 103 9.89 0.33 -1.21
N VAL A 104 9.24 -0.18 -0.17
CA VAL A 104 8.84 0.54 1.05
C VAL A 104 9.79 0.16 2.18
N SER A 105 10.62 1.10 2.61
CA SER A 105 11.58 0.85 3.68
C SER A 105 11.00 1.17 5.05
N LEU A 106 11.20 0.25 6.00
CA LEU A 106 10.92 0.43 7.42
C LEU A 106 12.16 0.93 8.18
N ASP A 107 13.01 1.72 7.55
CA ASP A 107 14.13 2.35 8.21
C ASP A 107 13.69 3.58 9.05
N ASN A 108 14.56 4.03 9.92
CA ASN A 108 14.43 5.33 10.62
C ASN A 108 15.68 6.19 10.44
N ASN A 109 16.58 5.76 9.57
CA ASN A 109 17.79 6.49 9.21
C ASN A 109 17.97 6.48 7.71
N GLN A 110 17.84 7.65 7.09
CA GLN A 110 17.94 7.81 5.65
C GLN A 110 19.31 7.41 5.08
N GLY A 111 20.39 7.71 5.80
CA GLY A 111 21.74 7.36 5.36
C GLY A 111 21.99 5.85 5.36
N ALA A 112 21.50 5.13 6.37
CA ALA A 112 21.59 3.66 6.43
C ALA A 112 20.76 3.02 5.30
N TRP A 113 19.56 3.54 5.05
CA TRP A 113 18.69 3.11 3.96
C TRP A 113 19.33 3.33 2.59
N ALA A 114 19.82 4.56 2.30
CA ALA A 114 20.48 4.87 1.04
C ALA A 114 21.74 4.01 0.80
N LYS A 115 22.53 3.79 1.87
CA LYS A 115 23.71 2.91 1.81
C LYS A 115 23.32 1.49 1.45
N ALA A 116 22.23 0.96 2.03
CA ALA A 116 21.77 -0.40 1.78
C ALA A 116 21.24 -0.57 0.36
N ILE A 117 20.51 0.41 -0.21
CA ILE A 117 20.08 0.42 -1.62
C ILE A 117 21.30 0.24 -2.52
N ASN A 118 22.36 1.04 -2.31
CA ASN A 118 23.57 0.97 -3.11
C ASN A 118 24.32 -0.35 -2.95
N GLN A 119 24.47 -0.83 -1.71
CA GLN A 119 25.19 -2.08 -1.42
C GLN A 119 24.52 -3.31 -2.01
N ASP A 120 23.19 -3.37 -2.02
CA ASP A 120 22.42 -4.49 -2.54
C ASP A 120 22.12 -4.35 -4.04
N GLY A 121 22.54 -3.25 -4.66
CA GLY A 121 22.33 -2.98 -6.07
C GLY A 121 20.85 -2.90 -6.45
N LEU A 122 20.02 -2.27 -5.62
CA LEU A 122 18.60 -2.08 -5.88
C LEU A 122 18.41 -0.98 -6.93
N ILE A 123 18.43 -1.38 -8.20
CA ILE A 123 18.60 -0.51 -9.38
C ILE A 123 17.36 0.19 -9.89
N TRP A 124 16.17 -0.14 -9.36
CA TRP A 124 14.94 0.58 -9.67
C TRP A 124 14.88 1.91 -8.93
N LYS A 125 13.95 2.78 -9.31
CA LYS A 125 13.91 4.17 -8.81
C LYS A 125 12.85 4.44 -7.74
N TYR A 126 11.93 3.50 -7.54
CA TYR A 126 10.79 3.71 -6.63
C TYR A 126 11.12 3.17 -5.24
N HIS A 127 11.92 3.92 -4.51
CA HIS A 127 12.28 3.67 -3.12
C HIS A 127 11.64 4.73 -2.24
N VAL A 128 10.80 4.32 -1.28
CA VAL A 128 10.10 5.24 -0.39
C VAL A 128 10.26 4.84 1.07
N SER A 129 10.18 5.82 1.97
CA SER A 129 10.15 5.61 3.41
C SER A 129 9.63 6.84 4.13
N ASP A 130 8.78 6.64 5.14
CA ASP A 130 8.38 7.68 6.09
C ASP A 130 9.32 7.76 7.31
N LEU A 131 10.36 6.92 7.34
CA LEU A 131 11.37 6.79 8.40
C LEU A 131 10.78 6.50 9.79
N LYS A 132 9.60 5.89 9.86
CA LYS A 132 8.86 5.61 11.10
C LYS A 132 9.00 4.17 11.61
N LYS A 133 9.87 3.35 11.01
CA LYS A 133 10.03 1.92 11.34
C LYS A 133 8.68 1.18 11.28
N TRP A 134 8.36 0.43 12.33
CA TRP A 134 7.10 -0.31 12.46
C TRP A 134 5.86 0.58 12.60
N ARG A 135 6.03 1.90 12.79
CA ARG A 135 4.95 2.88 12.74
C ARG A 135 4.70 3.43 11.33
N SER A 136 5.37 2.87 10.31
CA SER A 136 5.15 3.22 8.91
C SER A 136 3.67 3.10 8.55
N GLU A 137 3.12 4.18 7.99
CA GLU A 137 1.71 4.25 7.58
C GLU A 137 1.40 3.21 6.51
N ALA A 138 2.29 3.04 5.53
CA ALA A 138 2.15 2.02 4.50
C ALA A 138 2.16 0.60 5.10
N ALA A 139 3.07 0.31 6.05
CA ALA A 139 3.12 -1.00 6.70
C ALA A 139 1.84 -1.30 7.48
N GLN A 140 1.28 -0.32 8.20
CA GLN A 140 0.02 -0.46 8.91
C GLN A 140 -1.14 -0.67 7.96
N LEU A 141 -1.23 0.12 6.89
CA LEU A 141 -2.27 0.05 5.88
C LEU A 141 -2.32 -1.31 5.18
N TYR A 142 -1.16 -1.88 4.88
CA TYR A 142 -1.04 -3.20 4.25
C TYR A 142 -1.12 -4.37 5.25
N GLY A 143 -1.14 -4.09 6.57
CA GLY A 143 -1.14 -5.12 7.61
C GLY A 143 0.17 -5.89 7.69
N VAL A 144 1.31 -5.22 7.45
CA VAL A 144 2.65 -5.81 7.48
C VAL A 144 3.13 -5.92 8.92
N GLY A 145 3.07 -7.14 9.47
CA GLY A 145 3.56 -7.45 10.84
C GLY A 145 4.99 -7.99 10.89
N SER A 146 5.57 -8.34 9.74
CA SER A 146 6.95 -8.85 9.63
C SER A 146 7.54 -8.50 8.27
N ILE A 147 8.86 -8.40 8.19
CA ILE A 147 9.61 -8.22 6.94
C ILE A 147 10.69 -9.32 6.78
N PRO A 148 11.00 -9.70 5.52
CA PRO A 148 10.46 -9.16 4.28
C PRO A 148 8.97 -9.49 4.09
N SER A 149 8.20 -8.62 3.44
CA SER A 149 6.81 -8.87 3.03
C SER A 149 6.60 -8.25 1.66
N SER A 150 5.86 -8.93 0.79
CA SER A 150 5.66 -8.43 -0.57
C SER A 150 4.23 -8.65 -1.06
N PHE A 151 3.80 -7.75 -1.96
CA PHE A 151 2.52 -7.82 -2.65
C PHE A 151 2.78 -7.62 -4.13
N LEU A 152 2.33 -8.55 -4.96
CA LEU A 152 2.36 -8.38 -6.41
C LEU A 152 1.00 -7.88 -6.85
N ILE A 153 0.96 -6.75 -7.55
CA ILE A 153 -0.27 -6.19 -8.09
C ILE A 153 -0.26 -6.21 -9.62
N ASP A 154 -1.42 -6.38 -10.21
CA ASP A 154 -1.61 -6.31 -11.66
C ASP A 154 -1.68 -4.85 -12.16
N GLY A 155 -1.83 -4.66 -13.50
CA GLY A 155 -1.93 -3.34 -14.12
C GLY A 155 -3.15 -2.53 -13.68
N ASN A 156 -4.14 -3.17 -13.08
CA ASN A 156 -5.31 -2.52 -12.48
C ASN A 156 -5.10 -2.18 -11.00
N GLY A 157 -3.97 -2.57 -10.41
CA GLY A 157 -3.66 -2.38 -9.00
C GLY A 157 -4.38 -3.39 -8.08
N VAL A 158 -4.77 -4.55 -8.59
CA VAL A 158 -5.33 -5.65 -7.79
C VAL A 158 -4.22 -6.56 -7.32
N VAL A 159 -4.23 -6.92 -6.04
CA VAL A 159 -3.24 -7.85 -5.46
C VAL A 159 -3.47 -9.27 -5.99
N ILE A 160 -2.50 -9.80 -6.70
CA ILE A 160 -2.56 -11.13 -7.33
C ILE A 160 -1.68 -12.18 -6.62
N ALA A 161 -0.69 -11.75 -5.84
CA ALA A 161 0.11 -12.63 -4.99
C ALA A 161 0.71 -11.87 -3.80
N LYS A 162 1.12 -12.61 -2.76
CA LYS A 162 1.73 -12.05 -1.54
C LYS A 162 2.92 -12.90 -1.09
N ASN A 163 3.85 -12.26 -0.37
CA ASN A 163 4.96 -12.90 0.33
C ASN A 163 5.82 -13.82 -0.57
N LEU A 164 6.02 -13.39 -1.81
CA LEU A 164 6.86 -14.10 -2.77
C LEU A 164 8.32 -14.07 -2.33
N ARG A 165 9.02 -15.21 -2.52
CA ARG A 165 10.44 -15.40 -2.16
C ARG A 165 11.17 -16.18 -3.22
N GLY A 166 12.45 -15.87 -3.38
CA GLY A 166 13.32 -16.62 -4.28
C GLY A 166 12.80 -16.66 -5.72
N ASN A 167 12.61 -17.85 -6.26
CA ASN A 167 12.09 -18.09 -7.60
C ASN A 167 10.57 -17.90 -7.73
N GLN A 168 9.84 -17.74 -6.62
CA GLN A 168 8.38 -17.55 -6.68
C GLN A 168 8.01 -16.26 -7.41
N ILE A 169 8.88 -15.22 -7.36
CA ILE A 169 8.68 -13.98 -8.12
C ILE A 169 8.66 -14.31 -9.61
N ASP A 170 9.68 -15.04 -10.10
CA ASP A 170 9.77 -15.46 -11.49
C ASP A 170 8.56 -16.30 -11.90
N LEU A 171 8.18 -17.30 -11.09
CA LEU A 171 7.04 -18.18 -11.37
C LEU A 171 5.70 -17.43 -11.51
N GLN A 172 5.51 -16.34 -10.76
CA GLN A 172 4.31 -15.51 -10.92
C GLN A 172 4.39 -14.63 -12.17
N LEU A 173 5.53 -14.01 -12.43
CA LEU A 173 5.71 -13.15 -13.60
C LEU A 173 5.65 -13.94 -14.91
N ASP A 174 6.22 -15.16 -14.97
CA ASP A 174 6.18 -16.01 -16.15
C ASP A 174 4.75 -16.38 -16.60
N LYS A 175 3.78 -16.46 -15.68
CA LYS A 175 2.36 -16.67 -16.02
C LYS A 175 1.73 -15.47 -16.75
N LEU A 176 2.25 -14.28 -16.50
CA LEU A 176 1.69 -13.01 -16.97
C LEU A 176 2.41 -12.49 -18.23
N ILE A 177 3.59 -13.02 -18.50
CA ILE A 177 4.43 -12.56 -19.60
C ILE A 177 3.84 -12.97 -20.96
N LYS A 178 4.03 -12.10 -21.95
CA LYS A 178 3.74 -12.37 -23.37
C LYS A 178 5.04 -12.67 -24.14
N ILE A 179 6.07 -11.86 -23.90
CA ILE A 179 7.41 -11.98 -24.51
C ILE A 179 8.44 -11.48 -23.49
N LEU A 180 9.54 -12.20 -23.29
CA LEU A 180 10.72 -11.80 -22.51
C LEU A 180 11.57 -10.81 -23.25
#